data_11438fd649fe893bf84ae33f0523f61b
#
_entry.id   11438fd649fe893bf84ae33f0523f61b
#
_cell.length_a   1.000
_cell.length_b   1.000
_cell.length_c   1.000
_cell.angle_alpha   90.00
_cell.angle_beta   90.00
_cell.angle_gamma   90.00
#
_symmetry.space_group_name_H-M   'P 1'
#
loop_
_entity.id
_entity.type
_entity.pdbx_description
1 polymer ?
#
loop_
_entity_poly.entity_id
_entity_poly.type
_entity_poly.pdbx_seq_one_letter_code
_entity_poly.pdbx_strand_id
1 'polypeptide(L)'
;MFLISIEALRRNAAILRETADAAGCKVVLAQKGFSCWKAYPYISDALDGCCASGLWEAMLARDHFGKHIVTYSPAYDEAEIDELLEFTHHLDFNSLSQWFRFREKIFQHPRFLSGEVLCGLRINPEHSTGPTPIYDPCVPGSRLGITADQLEGADLTGLSGLHFHTLCEQDSPDLESTLKAVDEKFGHLLRSGQFTYLNMGGGHWITKPFYDRELLIRLVREARETYNVEVWLEPGEAVAIHTGVLRAKVMDVFESAGHKLAILNVSATAHMPDVIEMPYRPDVFLVESSADVSPPQPAVTLEGESYCLAGDPTHLQSPISNIQSLHTYRLGGPTCLAGDVIGDYSFPRPLAVGDILVFDDMAHYTMVKTTTFNGVKHPPIALLHPNGRVETVRKFDYGDFRNRLS
;
A
#
# COMPACT_ATOMS: atom_id res chain seq x y z
N MET A 1 9.50 7.35 -14.96
CA MET A 1 10.45 6.89 -13.91
C MET A 1 9.77 7.07 -12.57
N PHE A 2 9.71 6.04 -11.76
CA PHE A 2 9.37 6.19 -10.34
C PHE A 2 10.56 6.78 -9.61
N LEU A 3 10.36 7.87 -8.89
CA LEU A 3 11.38 8.54 -8.09
C LEU A 3 10.90 8.57 -6.63
N ILE A 4 11.65 7.92 -5.74
CA ILE A 4 11.27 7.72 -4.33
C ILE A 4 12.25 8.49 -3.44
N SER A 5 11.75 9.35 -2.55
CA SER A 5 12.54 10.12 -1.59
C SER A 5 12.87 9.29 -0.35
N ILE A 6 14.16 9.06 -0.13
CA ILE A 6 14.66 8.40 1.10
C ILE A 6 14.32 9.24 2.34
N GLU A 7 14.40 10.57 2.23
CA GLU A 7 14.10 11.45 3.35
C GLU A 7 12.62 11.36 3.77
N ALA A 8 11.72 11.38 2.79
CA ALA A 8 10.28 11.25 3.05
C ALA A 8 9.93 9.87 3.64
N LEU A 9 10.53 8.78 3.11
CA LEU A 9 10.37 7.44 3.68
C LEU A 9 10.84 7.38 5.14
N ARG A 10 11.99 7.93 5.46
CA ARG A 10 12.53 7.98 6.84
C ARG A 10 11.62 8.77 7.77
N ARG A 11 11.07 9.90 7.31
CA ARG A 11 10.12 10.71 8.07
C ARG A 11 8.88 9.90 8.42
N ASN A 12 8.27 9.22 7.45
CA ASN A 12 7.10 8.38 7.68
C ASN A 12 7.43 7.22 8.63
N ALA A 13 8.56 6.55 8.44
CA ALA A 13 9.01 5.45 9.31
C ALA A 13 9.24 5.93 10.76
N ALA A 14 9.79 7.14 10.95
CA ALA A 14 9.97 7.72 12.28
C ALA A 14 8.63 7.97 12.98
N ILE A 15 7.64 8.54 12.27
CA ILE A 15 6.28 8.75 12.81
C ILE A 15 5.64 7.41 13.23
N LEU A 16 5.81 6.36 12.41
CA LEU A 16 5.31 5.02 12.74
C LEU A 16 5.99 4.46 13.98
N ARG A 17 7.31 4.60 14.11
CA ARG A 17 8.07 4.15 15.29
C ARG A 17 7.64 4.89 16.55
N GLU A 18 7.56 6.21 16.50
CA GLU A 18 7.11 7.03 17.63
C GLU A 18 5.70 6.62 18.10
N THR A 19 4.78 6.40 17.14
CA THR A 19 3.42 5.97 17.44
C THR A 19 3.41 4.57 18.07
N ALA A 20 4.19 3.64 17.51
CA ALA A 20 4.29 2.27 18.01
C ALA A 20 4.89 2.20 19.42
N ASP A 21 5.96 2.96 19.68
CA ASP A 21 6.58 3.03 21.00
C ASP A 21 5.61 3.62 22.03
N ALA A 22 4.91 4.69 21.68
CA ALA A 22 3.90 5.29 22.53
C ALA A 22 2.73 4.33 22.82
N ALA A 23 2.27 3.59 21.83
CA ALA A 23 1.20 2.61 21.98
C ALA A 23 1.66 1.29 22.64
N GLY A 24 2.96 0.99 22.56
CA GLY A 24 3.55 -0.28 22.99
C GLY A 24 3.20 -1.44 22.07
N CYS A 25 3.03 -1.21 20.76
CA CYS A 25 2.72 -2.23 19.77
C CYS A 25 3.87 -2.47 18.80
N LYS A 26 3.70 -3.46 17.93
CA LYS A 26 4.58 -3.78 16.83
C LYS A 26 4.03 -3.20 15.52
N VAL A 27 4.93 -2.75 14.65
CA VAL A 27 4.56 -2.23 13.33
C VAL A 27 5.38 -2.92 12.25
N VAL A 28 4.71 -3.55 11.30
CA VAL A 28 5.33 -4.25 10.17
C VAL A 28 4.91 -3.63 8.84
N LEU A 29 5.83 -3.57 7.88
CA LEU A 29 5.55 -3.07 6.54
C LEU A 29 4.67 -4.04 5.76
N ALA A 30 3.48 -3.64 5.34
CA ALA A 30 2.69 -4.42 4.38
C ALA A 30 3.25 -4.25 2.96
N GLN A 31 3.94 -5.28 2.48
CA GLN A 31 4.67 -5.26 1.20
C GLN A 31 3.74 -5.08 -0.01
N LYS A 32 2.48 -5.52 0.07
CA LYS A 32 1.45 -5.25 -0.95
C LYS A 32 1.28 -3.76 -1.25
N GLY A 33 1.55 -2.89 -0.27
CA GLY A 33 1.52 -1.43 -0.44
C GLY A 33 2.86 -0.88 -0.92
N PHE A 34 3.98 -1.40 -0.42
CA PHE A 34 5.31 -0.92 -0.77
C PHE A 34 6.35 -2.03 -0.68
N SER A 35 6.92 -2.43 -1.81
CA SER A 35 7.94 -3.50 -1.89
C SER A 35 9.21 -3.11 -2.64
N CYS A 36 9.55 -1.82 -2.66
CA CYS A 36 10.85 -1.36 -3.16
C CYS A 36 11.98 -1.78 -2.20
N TRP A 37 12.40 -3.04 -2.28
CA TRP A 37 13.37 -3.64 -1.36
C TRP A 37 14.73 -2.91 -1.31
N LYS A 38 15.12 -2.19 -2.36
CA LYS A 38 16.30 -1.32 -2.33
C LYS A 38 16.16 -0.14 -1.36
N ALA A 39 14.92 0.22 -0.98
CA ALA A 39 14.65 1.25 0.01
C ALA A 39 14.57 0.70 1.45
N TYR A 40 14.43 -0.61 1.64
CA TYR A 40 14.30 -1.23 2.97
C TYR A 40 15.40 -0.85 3.98
N PRO A 41 16.70 -0.78 3.60
CA PRO A 41 17.75 -0.38 4.54
C PRO A 41 17.56 1.02 5.15
N TYR A 42 16.73 1.87 4.56
CA TYR A 42 16.48 3.23 5.06
C TYR A 42 15.32 3.32 6.05
N ILE A 43 14.50 2.27 6.18
CA ILE A 43 13.31 2.24 7.03
C ILE A 43 13.28 1.04 7.99
N SER A 44 14.10 0.02 7.75
CA SER A 44 14.04 -1.23 8.52
C SER A 44 14.33 -1.04 10.01
N ASP A 45 15.15 -0.07 10.39
CA ASP A 45 15.44 0.19 11.82
C ASP A 45 14.20 0.69 12.57
N ALA A 46 13.29 1.37 11.90
CA ALA A 46 12.07 1.92 12.50
C ALA A 46 10.90 0.94 12.56
N LEU A 47 10.94 -0.16 11.81
CA LEU A 47 9.85 -1.13 11.71
C LEU A 47 10.26 -2.48 12.29
N ASP A 48 9.29 -3.22 12.84
CA ASP A 48 9.55 -4.51 13.48
C ASP A 48 9.69 -5.67 12.48
N GLY A 49 9.26 -5.48 11.23
CA GLY A 49 9.33 -6.49 10.19
C GLY A 49 8.50 -6.17 8.96
N CYS A 50 8.07 -7.21 8.27
CA CYS A 50 7.16 -7.13 7.12
C CYS A 50 5.94 -8.03 7.28
N CYS A 51 4.82 -7.59 6.69
CA CYS A 51 3.66 -8.42 6.40
C CYS A 51 3.68 -8.81 4.92
N ALA A 52 3.44 -10.08 4.66
CA ALA A 52 3.45 -10.69 3.34
C ALA A 52 2.07 -11.28 2.99
N SER A 53 1.66 -11.10 1.75
CA SER A 53 0.39 -11.61 1.23
C SER A 53 0.52 -12.99 0.56
N GLY A 54 1.71 -13.61 0.64
CA GLY A 54 2.03 -14.91 0.10
C GLY A 54 3.52 -15.21 0.14
N LEU A 55 3.90 -16.38 -0.35
CA LEU A 55 5.27 -16.90 -0.26
C LEU A 55 6.33 -15.95 -0.82
N TRP A 56 6.12 -15.37 -2.00
CA TRP A 56 7.16 -14.55 -2.64
C TRP A 56 7.40 -13.22 -1.91
N GLU A 57 6.36 -12.60 -1.36
CA GLU A 57 6.56 -11.43 -0.50
C GLU A 57 7.26 -11.82 0.81
N ALA A 58 6.94 -12.98 1.39
CA ALA A 58 7.59 -13.48 2.58
C ALA A 58 9.09 -13.78 2.33
N MET A 59 9.44 -14.38 1.18
CA MET A 59 10.83 -14.56 0.74
C MET A 59 11.55 -13.22 0.54
N LEU A 60 10.88 -12.23 -0.06
CA LEU A 60 11.44 -10.89 -0.24
C LEU A 60 11.75 -10.24 1.11
N ALA A 61 10.86 -10.40 2.11
CA ALA A 61 11.10 -9.93 3.47
C ALA A 61 12.29 -10.64 4.11
N ARG A 62 12.37 -11.98 4.01
CA ARG A 62 13.49 -12.78 4.51
C ARG A 62 14.83 -12.32 3.93
N ASP A 63 14.86 -12.14 2.61
CA ASP A 63 16.11 -11.90 1.89
C ASP A 63 16.61 -10.44 2.03
N HIS A 64 15.72 -9.47 2.25
CA HIS A 64 16.05 -8.06 2.15
C HIS A 64 15.64 -7.19 3.35
N PHE A 65 14.73 -7.64 4.22
CA PHE A 65 14.37 -6.92 5.43
C PHE A 65 14.99 -7.52 6.69
N GLY A 66 14.97 -8.85 6.81
CA GLY A 66 15.73 -9.61 7.82
C GLY A 66 15.19 -9.52 9.24
N LYS A 67 13.91 -9.18 9.44
CA LYS A 67 13.23 -9.08 10.74
C LYS A 67 12.00 -9.98 10.79
N HIS A 68 11.04 -9.67 11.65
CA HIS A 68 9.81 -10.44 11.82
C HIS A 68 8.99 -10.50 10.53
N ILE A 69 8.47 -11.68 10.20
CA ILE A 69 7.64 -11.91 9.01
C ILE A 69 6.29 -12.41 9.46
N VAL A 70 5.26 -11.61 9.18
CA VAL A 70 3.85 -11.97 9.32
C VAL A 70 3.34 -12.36 7.95
N THR A 71 2.70 -13.51 7.82
CA THR A 71 2.17 -13.96 6.53
C THR A 71 0.68 -14.26 6.64
N TYR A 72 -0.11 -13.61 5.79
CA TYR A 72 -1.52 -13.91 5.61
C TYR A 72 -1.84 -14.00 4.12
N SER A 73 -2.52 -15.07 3.72
CA SER A 73 -3.12 -15.23 2.40
C SER A 73 -4.54 -15.78 2.50
N PRO A 74 -5.47 -15.40 1.61
CA PRO A 74 -6.81 -15.99 1.57
C PRO A 74 -6.79 -17.51 1.37
N ALA A 75 -5.75 -18.04 0.72
CA ALA A 75 -5.51 -19.48 0.58
C ALA A 75 -4.02 -19.75 0.39
N TYR A 76 -3.54 -20.87 0.91
CA TYR A 76 -2.19 -21.36 0.72
C TYR A 76 -2.18 -22.64 -0.11
N ASP A 77 -1.22 -22.76 -1.01
CA ASP A 77 -0.86 -24.05 -1.62
C ASP A 77 -0.12 -24.93 -0.60
N GLU A 78 -0.21 -26.25 -0.76
CA GLU A 78 0.41 -27.18 0.17
C GLU A 78 1.94 -27.10 0.16
N ALA A 79 2.52 -26.88 -1.02
CA ALA A 79 3.96 -26.72 -1.18
C ALA A 79 4.46 -25.40 -0.55
N GLU A 80 3.66 -24.33 -0.59
CA GLU A 80 4.01 -23.04 0.00
C GLU A 80 4.08 -23.08 1.53
N ILE A 81 3.22 -23.88 2.17
CA ILE A 81 3.20 -24.00 3.64
C ILE A 81 4.54 -24.55 4.15
N ASP A 82 5.13 -25.53 3.48
CA ASP A 82 6.41 -26.10 3.90
C ASP A 82 7.52 -25.04 3.86
N GLU A 83 7.57 -24.24 2.79
CA GLU A 83 8.56 -23.19 2.68
C GLU A 83 8.30 -22.03 3.69
N LEU A 84 7.04 -21.62 3.88
CA LEU A 84 6.67 -20.56 4.82
C LEU A 84 7.03 -20.92 6.26
N LEU A 85 6.83 -22.16 6.67
CA LEU A 85 7.15 -22.62 8.02
C LEU A 85 8.65 -22.50 8.34
N GLU A 86 9.54 -22.54 7.34
CA GLU A 86 10.97 -22.44 7.54
C GLU A 86 11.44 -21.04 8.01
N PHE A 87 10.65 -19.97 7.75
CA PHE A 87 11.15 -18.62 8.05
C PHE A 87 10.08 -17.61 8.48
N THR A 88 8.78 -17.89 8.35
CA THR A 88 7.74 -17.00 8.86
C THR A 88 7.68 -17.05 10.40
N HIS A 89 7.14 -16.01 11.02
CA HIS A 89 6.97 -15.93 12.47
C HIS A 89 5.49 -15.95 12.87
N HIS A 90 4.63 -15.26 12.10
CA HIS A 90 3.18 -15.43 12.21
C HIS A 90 2.66 -15.97 10.90
N LEU A 91 1.81 -17.00 10.97
CA LEU A 91 1.14 -17.60 9.82
C LEU A 91 -0.36 -17.60 10.10
N ASP A 92 -1.08 -16.66 9.46
CA ASP A 92 -2.49 -16.46 9.68
C ASP A 92 -3.33 -17.13 8.58
N PHE A 93 -4.33 -17.88 8.98
CA PHE A 93 -5.24 -18.61 8.11
C PHE A 93 -6.55 -17.85 7.90
N ASN A 94 -7.11 -18.02 6.73
CA ASN A 94 -8.35 -17.34 6.34
C ASN A 94 -9.63 -18.11 6.75
N SER A 95 -9.51 -19.39 7.06
CA SER A 95 -10.66 -20.25 7.38
C SER A 95 -10.24 -21.45 8.23
N LEU A 96 -11.21 -22.02 8.96
CA LEU A 96 -10.99 -23.26 9.72
C LEU A 96 -10.65 -24.44 8.81
N SER A 97 -11.18 -24.49 7.59
CA SER A 97 -10.85 -25.57 6.65
C SER A 97 -9.38 -25.59 6.28
N GLN A 98 -8.76 -24.40 6.11
CA GLN A 98 -7.30 -24.30 5.89
C GLN A 98 -6.54 -24.70 7.15
N TRP A 99 -6.94 -24.19 8.33
CA TRP A 99 -6.33 -24.56 9.60
C TRP A 99 -6.32 -26.07 9.80
N PHE A 100 -7.47 -26.73 9.67
CA PHE A 100 -7.60 -28.17 9.85
C PHE A 100 -6.82 -29.00 8.79
N ARG A 101 -6.69 -28.46 7.58
CA ARG A 101 -5.90 -29.08 6.52
C ARG A 101 -4.41 -29.12 6.84
N PHE A 102 -3.89 -28.07 7.47
CA PHE A 102 -2.44 -27.92 7.65
C PHE A 102 -1.96 -28.15 9.10
N ARG A 103 -2.85 -28.12 10.09
CA ARG A 103 -2.48 -28.14 11.50
C ARG A 103 -1.63 -29.34 11.94
N GLU A 104 -1.87 -30.54 11.41
CA GLU A 104 -1.11 -31.73 11.80
C GLU A 104 0.35 -31.63 11.34
N LYS A 105 0.58 -31.13 10.13
CA LYS A 105 1.91 -30.81 9.61
C LYS A 105 2.59 -29.75 10.46
N ILE A 106 1.87 -28.68 10.80
CA ILE A 106 2.36 -27.57 11.63
C ILE A 106 2.73 -28.05 13.03
N PHE A 107 1.92 -28.89 13.66
CA PHE A 107 2.18 -29.43 15.01
C PHE A 107 3.44 -30.31 15.07
N GLN A 108 3.89 -30.84 13.96
CA GLN A 108 5.13 -31.61 13.86
C GLN A 108 6.35 -30.76 13.50
N HIS A 109 6.14 -29.50 13.11
CA HIS A 109 7.22 -28.65 12.63
C HIS A 109 8.06 -28.10 13.80
N PRO A 110 9.41 -28.24 13.76
CA PRO A 110 10.28 -27.83 14.86
C PRO A 110 10.11 -26.39 15.31
N ARG A 111 9.94 -25.46 14.36
CA ARG A 111 9.77 -24.02 14.69
C ARG A 111 8.41 -23.72 15.35
N PHE A 112 7.39 -24.50 15.07
CA PHE A 112 6.12 -24.39 15.79
C PHE A 112 6.27 -24.93 17.22
N LEU A 113 6.92 -26.07 17.39
CA LEU A 113 7.17 -26.69 18.70
C LEU A 113 8.08 -25.82 19.59
N SER A 114 9.01 -25.08 18.99
CA SER A 114 9.86 -24.12 19.71
C SER A 114 9.17 -22.78 20.01
N GLY A 115 8.00 -22.51 19.43
CA GLY A 115 7.30 -21.23 19.55
C GLY A 115 7.87 -20.11 18.66
N GLU A 116 8.72 -20.44 17.69
CA GLU A 116 9.24 -19.48 16.71
C GLU A 116 8.21 -19.13 15.64
N VAL A 117 7.23 -20.01 15.40
CA VAL A 117 6.08 -19.77 14.51
C VAL A 117 4.82 -19.81 15.34
N LEU A 118 4.05 -18.74 15.29
CA LEU A 118 2.71 -18.66 15.85
C LEU A 118 1.68 -18.70 14.71
N CYS A 119 0.57 -19.41 14.94
CA CYS A 119 -0.52 -19.48 13.97
C CYS A 119 -1.73 -18.68 14.45
N GLY A 120 -2.39 -18.01 13.50
CA GLY A 120 -3.58 -17.21 13.77
C GLY A 120 -4.70 -17.42 12.78
N LEU A 121 -5.83 -16.78 13.05
CA LEU A 121 -6.97 -16.72 12.16
C LEU A 121 -7.29 -15.28 11.81
N ARG A 122 -7.49 -15.00 10.53
CA ARG A 122 -8.14 -13.76 10.13
C ARG A 122 -9.63 -13.84 10.43
N ILE A 123 -10.12 -12.93 11.24
CA ILE A 123 -11.53 -12.77 11.58
C ILE A 123 -12.17 -11.68 10.72
N ASN A 124 -13.45 -11.85 10.44
CA ASN A 124 -14.31 -10.86 9.82
C ASN A 124 -15.35 -10.37 10.82
N PRO A 125 -15.23 -9.15 11.37
CA PRO A 125 -16.20 -8.61 12.30
C PRO A 125 -17.53 -8.23 11.64
N GLU A 126 -17.66 -8.39 10.31
CA GLU A 126 -18.85 -7.99 9.53
C GLU A 126 -19.22 -6.52 9.79
N HIS A 127 -18.19 -5.71 9.98
CA HIS A 127 -18.28 -4.28 10.20
C HIS A 127 -17.16 -3.58 9.47
N SER A 128 -17.49 -2.59 8.68
CA SER A 128 -16.57 -1.70 8.01
C SER A 128 -17.22 -0.33 7.84
N THR A 129 -16.38 0.71 7.85
CA THR A 129 -16.76 2.09 7.57
C THR A 129 -16.19 2.57 6.24
N GLY A 130 -15.58 1.66 5.46
CA GLY A 130 -14.98 1.96 4.17
C GLY A 130 -16.01 2.42 3.14
N PRO A 131 -15.79 3.57 2.47
CA PRO A 131 -16.79 4.14 1.55
C PRO A 131 -16.86 3.41 0.21
N THR A 132 -15.84 2.62 -0.13
CA THR A 132 -15.69 2.02 -1.47
C THR A 132 -15.89 0.51 -1.40
N PRO A 133 -17.00 -0.04 -1.92
CA PRO A 133 -17.35 -1.47 -1.74
C PRO A 133 -16.31 -2.47 -2.25
N ILE A 134 -15.58 -2.16 -3.31
CA ILE A 134 -14.54 -3.05 -3.87
C ILE A 134 -13.34 -3.21 -2.92
N TYR A 135 -13.15 -2.26 -1.98
CA TYR A 135 -12.09 -2.27 -0.97
C TYR A 135 -12.59 -2.61 0.44
N ASP A 136 -13.91 -2.84 0.60
CA ASP A 136 -14.49 -3.25 1.87
C ASP A 136 -14.34 -4.77 2.08
N PRO A 137 -13.46 -5.22 2.99
CA PRO A 137 -13.26 -6.64 3.23
C PRO A 137 -14.38 -7.30 4.05
N CYS A 138 -15.36 -6.54 4.53
CA CYS A 138 -16.43 -7.00 5.40
C CYS A 138 -17.80 -7.04 4.71
N VAL A 139 -17.87 -6.78 3.39
CA VAL A 139 -19.14 -6.89 2.65
C VAL A 139 -19.73 -8.31 2.75
N PRO A 140 -21.04 -8.47 2.72
CA PRO A 140 -21.68 -9.79 2.69
C PRO A 140 -21.13 -10.65 1.54
N GLY A 141 -20.70 -11.88 1.86
CA GLY A 141 -20.07 -12.79 0.90
C GLY A 141 -18.58 -12.52 0.66
N SER A 142 -17.95 -11.66 1.46
CA SER A 142 -16.49 -11.48 1.40
C SER A 142 -15.76 -12.81 1.60
N ARG A 143 -14.70 -13.03 0.79
CA ARG A 143 -13.83 -14.19 0.93
C ARG A 143 -12.75 -14.01 2.02
N LEU A 144 -12.75 -12.87 2.73
CA LEU A 144 -11.66 -12.46 3.63
C LEU A 144 -12.07 -12.57 5.09
N GLY A 145 -11.50 -13.56 5.78
CA GLY A 145 -11.69 -13.79 7.20
C GLY A 145 -12.93 -14.61 7.53
N ILE A 146 -12.94 -15.14 8.75
CA ILE A 146 -13.97 -16.01 9.29
C ILE A 146 -14.92 -15.21 10.17
N THR A 147 -16.22 -15.44 10.07
CA THR A 147 -17.25 -14.81 10.91
C THR A 147 -17.41 -15.55 12.26
N ALA A 148 -18.01 -14.90 13.24
CA ALA A 148 -18.10 -15.45 14.59
C ALA A 148 -18.93 -16.73 14.65
N ASP A 149 -20.02 -16.82 13.90
CA ASP A 149 -20.88 -18.01 13.81
C ASP A 149 -20.13 -19.25 13.31
N GLN A 150 -19.14 -19.07 12.44
CA GLN A 150 -18.32 -20.16 11.91
C GLN A 150 -17.32 -20.71 12.97
N LEU A 151 -17.08 -19.96 14.06
CA LEU A 151 -16.19 -20.38 15.14
C LEU A 151 -16.91 -21.10 16.28
N GLU A 152 -18.25 -21.13 16.30
CA GLU A 152 -19.01 -21.79 17.35
C GLU A 152 -18.66 -23.29 17.42
N GLY A 153 -18.19 -23.73 18.59
CA GLY A 153 -17.82 -25.13 18.84
C GLY A 153 -16.59 -25.64 18.06
N ALA A 154 -15.86 -24.76 17.38
CA ALA A 154 -14.68 -25.14 16.63
C ALA A 154 -13.48 -25.45 17.54
N ASP A 155 -12.67 -26.44 17.13
CA ASP A 155 -11.40 -26.73 17.77
C ASP A 155 -10.34 -25.72 17.32
N LEU A 156 -9.99 -24.77 18.20
CA LEU A 156 -9.01 -23.73 17.97
C LEU A 156 -7.63 -24.08 18.55
N THR A 157 -7.40 -25.32 18.97
CA THR A 157 -6.12 -25.77 19.53
C THR A 157 -4.97 -25.48 18.56
N GLY A 158 -3.90 -24.84 19.08
CA GLY A 158 -2.71 -24.47 18.31
C GLY A 158 -2.76 -23.07 17.69
N LEU A 159 -3.92 -22.40 17.73
CA LEU A 159 -4.01 -21.01 17.30
C LEU A 159 -3.65 -20.07 18.46
N SER A 160 -2.82 -19.08 18.17
CA SER A 160 -2.28 -18.12 19.14
C SER A 160 -2.65 -16.68 18.84
N GLY A 161 -3.24 -16.38 17.68
CA GLY A 161 -3.57 -15.02 17.29
C GLY A 161 -4.85 -14.84 16.53
N LEU A 162 -5.41 -13.65 16.65
CA LEU A 162 -6.48 -13.17 15.77
C LEU A 162 -5.96 -12.00 14.94
N HIS A 163 -6.37 -11.96 13.69
CA HIS A 163 -6.03 -10.91 12.75
C HIS A 163 -7.30 -10.36 12.11
N PHE A 164 -7.44 -9.05 12.02
CA PHE A 164 -8.43 -8.41 11.17
C PHE A 164 -7.79 -7.30 10.31
N HIS A 165 -8.37 -7.04 9.17
CA HIS A 165 -8.00 -5.93 8.32
C HIS A 165 -9.27 -5.40 7.66
N THR A 166 -9.80 -4.31 8.18
CA THR A 166 -11.13 -3.77 7.87
C THR A 166 -11.08 -2.37 7.29
N LEU A 167 -9.97 -1.66 7.51
CA LEU A 167 -9.80 -0.28 7.09
C LEU A 167 -9.14 -0.17 5.70
N CYS A 168 -9.49 0.87 4.98
CA CYS A 168 -8.86 1.30 3.74
C CYS A 168 -8.87 2.82 3.72
N GLU A 169 -7.69 3.43 3.85
CA GLU A 169 -7.50 4.88 3.85
C GLU A 169 -8.34 5.62 4.91
N GLN A 170 -8.35 5.11 6.13
CA GLN A 170 -9.23 5.60 7.21
C GLN A 170 -8.45 6.07 8.44
N ASP A 171 -9.16 6.74 9.35
CA ASP A 171 -8.63 7.33 10.57
C ASP A 171 -8.98 6.49 11.82
N SER A 172 -8.48 6.89 12.98
CA SER A 172 -8.63 6.20 14.27
C SER A 172 -10.07 6.02 14.75
N PRO A 173 -11.03 6.93 14.53
CA PRO A 173 -12.42 6.70 14.87
C PRO A 173 -13.03 5.48 14.14
N ASP A 174 -12.57 5.19 12.93
CA ASP A 174 -12.99 4.01 12.18
C ASP A 174 -12.46 2.73 12.83
N LEU A 175 -11.22 2.76 13.34
CA LEU A 175 -10.68 1.67 14.15
C LEU A 175 -11.46 1.48 15.46
N GLU A 176 -11.80 2.57 16.15
CA GLU A 176 -12.62 2.49 17.38
C GLU A 176 -13.95 1.77 17.13
N SER A 177 -14.60 2.11 16.02
CA SER A 177 -15.84 1.46 15.59
C SER A 177 -15.63 -0.03 15.29
N THR A 178 -14.55 -0.36 14.60
CA THR A 178 -14.17 -1.76 14.31
C THR A 178 -13.88 -2.55 15.58
N LEU A 179 -13.11 -1.98 16.52
CA LEU A 179 -12.78 -2.65 17.77
C LEU A 179 -14.01 -2.96 18.62
N LYS A 180 -15.05 -2.12 18.60
CA LYS A 180 -16.34 -2.42 19.24
C LYS A 180 -16.98 -3.67 18.64
N ALA A 181 -17.02 -3.78 17.31
CA ALA A 181 -17.56 -4.96 16.64
C ALA A 181 -16.70 -6.23 16.90
N VAL A 182 -15.38 -6.07 16.96
CA VAL A 182 -14.45 -7.16 17.33
C VAL A 182 -14.70 -7.62 18.76
N ASP A 183 -14.86 -6.69 19.71
CA ASP A 183 -15.13 -7.03 21.11
C ASP A 183 -16.48 -7.75 21.27
N GLU A 184 -17.51 -7.26 20.62
CA GLU A 184 -18.86 -7.87 20.67
C GLU A 184 -18.85 -9.30 20.14
N LYS A 185 -18.15 -9.57 19.04
CA LYS A 185 -18.20 -10.86 18.35
C LYS A 185 -17.10 -11.84 18.78
N PHE A 186 -15.90 -11.35 19.02
CA PHE A 186 -14.70 -12.16 19.28
C PHE A 186 -14.02 -11.89 20.63
N GLY A 187 -14.52 -10.91 21.40
CA GLY A 187 -13.91 -10.53 22.68
C GLY A 187 -13.86 -11.67 23.69
N HIS A 188 -14.80 -12.60 23.65
CA HIS A 188 -14.77 -13.80 24.50
C HIS A 188 -13.57 -14.70 24.18
N LEU A 189 -13.17 -14.82 22.92
CA LEU A 189 -11.96 -15.56 22.52
C LEU A 189 -10.69 -14.85 23.00
N LEU A 190 -10.60 -13.53 22.76
CA LEU A 190 -9.45 -12.74 23.18
C LEU A 190 -9.25 -12.77 24.72
N ARG A 191 -10.34 -12.82 25.50
CA ARG A 191 -10.29 -12.93 26.96
C ARG A 191 -10.08 -14.35 27.48
N SER A 192 -10.06 -15.36 26.61
CA SER A 192 -9.87 -16.76 27.02
C SER A 192 -8.46 -17.06 27.58
N GLY A 193 -7.48 -16.20 27.28
CA GLY A 193 -6.08 -16.42 27.60
C GLY A 193 -5.34 -17.36 26.63
N GLN A 194 -6.02 -17.88 25.60
CA GLN A 194 -5.42 -18.71 24.56
C GLN A 194 -4.65 -17.86 23.56
N PHE A 195 -5.21 -16.69 23.17
CA PHE A 195 -4.63 -15.83 22.15
C PHE A 195 -3.62 -14.88 22.75
N THR A 196 -2.43 -14.83 22.20
CA THR A 196 -1.29 -14.04 22.67
C THR A 196 -1.02 -12.79 21.83
N TYR A 197 -1.59 -12.72 20.62
CA TYR A 197 -1.49 -11.53 19.77
C TYR A 197 -2.84 -11.20 19.09
N LEU A 198 -2.99 -9.89 18.85
CA LEU A 198 -4.05 -9.33 18.03
C LEU A 198 -3.41 -8.46 16.93
N ASN A 199 -3.57 -8.88 15.68
CA ASN A 199 -3.13 -8.12 14.52
C ASN A 199 -4.31 -7.29 14.01
N MET A 200 -4.21 -5.97 14.07
CA MET A 200 -5.26 -5.04 13.66
C MET A 200 -5.18 -4.65 12.18
N GLY A 201 -4.25 -5.27 11.42
CA GLY A 201 -4.07 -5.02 10.00
C GLY A 201 -3.54 -3.64 9.67
N GLY A 202 -3.82 -3.20 8.46
CA GLY A 202 -3.44 -1.90 7.92
C GLY A 202 -4.66 -1.06 7.52
N GLY A 203 -4.47 -0.17 6.55
CA GLY A 203 -5.48 0.77 6.09
C GLY A 203 -5.60 2.04 6.91
N HIS A 204 -4.70 2.22 7.86
CA HIS A 204 -4.57 3.41 8.70
C HIS A 204 -3.68 4.47 8.03
N TRP A 205 -4.15 5.70 7.97
CA TRP A 205 -3.37 6.83 7.47
C TRP A 205 -2.45 7.46 8.52
N ILE A 206 -1.77 6.67 9.34
CA ILE A 206 -1.03 7.08 10.54
C ILE A 206 -0.06 8.25 10.29
N THR A 207 0.55 8.31 9.12
CA THR A 207 1.55 9.31 8.75
C THR A 207 0.97 10.57 8.10
N LYS A 208 -0.34 10.60 7.84
CA LYS A 208 -1.01 11.83 7.37
C LYS A 208 -1.07 12.90 8.47
N PRO A 209 -0.96 14.19 8.12
CA PRO A 209 -0.88 15.28 9.11
C PRO A 209 -2.06 15.36 10.06
N PHE A 210 -3.26 14.99 9.61
CA PHE A 210 -4.51 15.14 10.39
C PHE A 210 -5.00 13.84 11.01
N TYR A 211 -4.23 12.74 10.92
CA TYR A 211 -4.57 11.48 11.54
C TYR A 211 -4.52 11.61 13.08
N ASP A 212 -5.56 11.12 13.77
CA ASP A 212 -5.62 11.14 15.23
C ASP A 212 -4.77 10.02 15.84
N ARG A 213 -3.45 10.26 15.95
CA ARG A 213 -2.50 9.31 16.56
C ARG A 213 -2.72 9.12 18.05
N GLU A 214 -3.22 10.14 18.76
CA GLU A 214 -3.49 10.02 20.20
C GLU A 214 -4.62 9.02 20.46
N LEU A 215 -5.67 9.06 19.65
CA LEU A 215 -6.75 8.08 19.72
C LEU A 215 -6.24 6.68 19.38
N LEU A 216 -5.44 6.51 18.32
CA LEU A 216 -4.83 5.21 17.98
C LEU A 216 -4.03 4.64 19.14
N ILE A 217 -3.16 5.44 19.74
CA ILE A 217 -2.32 5.05 20.88
C ILE A 217 -3.18 4.56 22.04
N ARG A 218 -4.27 5.29 22.36
CA ARG A 218 -5.21 4.92 23.41
C ARG A 218 -5.89 3.58 23.09
N LEU A 219 -6.46 3.43 21.90
CA LEU A 219 -7.17 2.22 21.48
C LEU A 219 -6.27 0.97 21.52
N VAL A 220 -5.03 1.11 21.06
CA VAL A 220 -4.05 0.02 21.10
C VAL A 220 -3.70 -0.37 22.54
N ARG A 221 -3.47 0.61 23.45
CA ARG A 221 -3.20 0.35 24.86
C ARG A 221 -4.39 -0.35 25.53
N GLU A 222 -5.60 0.16 25.31
CA GLU A 222 -6.82 -0.43 25.85
C GLU A 222 -6.99 -1.88 25.40
N ALA A 223 -6.77 -2.18 24.12
CA ALA A 223 -6.85 -3.56 23.62
C ALA A 223 -5.79 -4.47 24.26
N ARG A 224 -4.54 -3.99 24.37
CA ARG A 224 -3.45 -4.75 25.05
C ARG A 224 -3.77 -5.06 26.50
N GLU A 225 -4.29 -4.08 27.23
CA GLU A 225 -4.64 -4.26 28.66
C GLU A 225 -5.87 -5.13 28.83
N THR A 226 -6.92 -4.93 27.99
CA THR A 226 -8.19 -5.65 28.10
C THR A 226 -8.04 -7.13 27.78
N TYR A 227 -7.23 -7.46 26.76
CA TYR A 227 -7.10 -8.85 26.27
C TYR A 227 -5.78 -9.50 26.71
N ASN A 228 -4.85 -8.76 27.28
CA ASN A 228 -3.49 -9.22 27.62
C ASN A 228 -2.78 -9.85 26.42
N VAL A 229 -2.76 -9.13 25.27
CA VAL A 229 -2.18 -9.57 24.01
C VAL A 229 -1.13 -8.59 23.52
N GLU A 230 -0.19 -9.08 22.70
CA GLU A 230 0.66 -8.21 21.88
C GLU A 230 -0.17 -7.68 20.68
N VAL A 231 -0.10 -6.37 20.40
CA VAL A 231 -0.81 -5.78 19.27
C VAL A 231 0.16 -5.51 18.12
N TRP A 232 -0.31 -5.84 16.91
CA TRP A 232 0.42 -5.64 15.65
C TRP A 232 -0.38 -4.74 14.70
N LEU A 233 0.32 -3.84 13.99
CA LEU A 233 -0.22 -3.01 12.92
C LEU A 233 0.55 -3.27 11.62
N GLU A 234 -0.15 -3.26 10.49
CA GLU A 234 0.39 -3.57 9.16
C GLU A 234 0.26 -2.39 8.17
N PRO A 235 0.84 -1.20 8.45
CA PRO A 235 0.79 -0.11 7.50
C PRO A 235 1.55 -0.47 6.21
N GLY A 236 0.91 -0.25 5.07
CA GLY A 236 1.54 -0.31 3.75
C GLY A 236 1.65 1.07 3.15
N GLU A 237 0.51 1.67 2.84
CA GLU A 237 0.41 3.02 2.30
C GLU A 237 1.04 4.06 3.23
N ALA A 238 0.74 4.03 4.54
CA ALA A 238 1.29 4.98 5.50
C ALA A 238 2.82 4.98 5.58
N VAL A 239 3.51 3.92 5.13
CA VAL A 239 4.97 3.91 5.01
C VAL A 239 5.43 4.76 3.84
N ALA A 240 4.73 4.69 2.70
CA ALA A 240 5.19 5.24 1.43
C ALA A 240 4.35 6.40 0.88
N ILE A 241 3.29 6.83 1.59
CA ILE A 241 2.45 7.95 1.19
C ILE A 241 3.27 9.25 1.12
N HIS A 242 3.09 10.01 0.05
CA HIS A 242 3.82 11.24 -0.26
C HIS A 242 5.36 11.08 -0.25
N THR A 243 5.84 9.90 -0.64
CA THR A 243 7.29 9.62 -0.71
C THR A 243 7.82 9.40 -2.12
N GLY A 244 6.96 9.36 -3.12
CA GLY A 244 7.43 9.14 -4.48
C GLY A 244 6.47 9.58 -5.56
N VAL A 245 7.04 9.89 -6.70
CA VAL A 245 6.34 10.40 -7.89
C VAL A 245 6.60 9.51 -9.10
N LEU A 246 5.69 9.54 -10.08
CA LEU A 246 5.91 8.98 -11.41
C LEU A 246 6.14 10.09 -12.42
N ARG A 247 7.34 10.17 -12.96
CA ARG A 247 7.72 11.12 -14.02
C ARG A 247 7.41 10.52 -15.38
N ALA A 248 6.63 11.23 -16.17
CA ALA A 248 6.19 10.86 -17.52
C ALA A 248 6.65 11.89 -18.55
N LYS A 249 6.75 11.47 -19.81
CA LYS A 249 7.06 12.34 -20.94
C LYS A 249 5.89 12.34 -21.91
N VAL A 250 5.52 13.53 -22.39
CA VAL A 250 4.57 13.68 -23.50
C VAL A 250 5.22 13.19 -24.79
N MET A 251 4.57 12.19 -25.41
CA MET A 251 5.05 11.54 -26.63
C MET A 251 4.38 12.10 -27.89
N ASP A 252 3.12 12.49 -27.76
CA ASP A 252 2.33 13.05 -28.85
C ASP A 252 1.23 13.98 -28.33
N VAL A 253 0.84 14.97 -29.14
CA VAL A 253 -0.24 15.90 -28.85
C VAL A 253 -1.05 16.09 -30.14
N PHE A 254 -2.35 15.84 -30.06
CA PHE A 254 -3.25 16.01 -31.20
C PHE A 254 -4.68 16.35 -30.74
N GLU A 255 -5.56 16.60 -31.69
CA GLU A 255 -6.97 16.90 -31.44
C GLU A 255 -7.87 15.86 -32.11
N SER A 256 -8.90 15.43 -31.41
CA SER A 256 -9.95 14.54 -31.95
C SER A 256 -11.31 14.97 -31.42
N ALA A 257 -12.27 15.18 -32.33
CA ALA A 257 -13.64 15.58 -32.00
C ALA A 257 -13.73 16.78 -31.04
N GLY A 258 -12.84 17.76 -31.19
CA GLY A 258 -12.78 18.97 -30.32
C GLY A 258 -12.11 18.77 -28.98
N HIS A 259 -11.55 17.58 -28.69
CA HIS A 259 -10.79 17.31 -27.49
C HIS A 259 -9.29 17.30 -27.81
N LYS A 260 -8.50 18.06 -27.04
CA LYS A 260 -7.04 17.95 -27.07
C LYS A 260 -6.59 16.72 -26.29
N LEU A 261 -5.72 15.92 -26.88
CA LEU A 261 -5.19 14.70 -26.31
C LEU A 261 -3.66 14.82 -26.18
N ALA A 262 -3.12 14.25 -25.09
CA ALA A 262 -1.69 14.07 -24.92
C ALA A 262 -1.40 12.61 -24.55
N ILE A 263 -0.60 11.93 -25.39
CA ILE A 263 -0.17 10.56 -25.17
C ILE A 263 1.16 10.59 -24.42
N LEU A 264 1.21 9.85 -23.32
CA LEU A 264 2.37 9.77 -22.43
C LEU A 264 3.13 8.47 -22.64
N ASN A 265 4.40 8.43 -22.20
CA ASN A 265 5.20 7.20 -22.12
C ASN A 265 4.90 6.37 -20.85
N VAL A 266 3.81 6.67 -20.17
CA VAL A 266 3.22 5.91 -19.05
C VAL A 266 1.77 5.61 -19.36
N SER A 267 1.20 4.61 -18.69
CA SER A 267 -0.11 4.06 -18.97
C SER A 267 -0.90 3.91 -17.67
N ALA A 268 -2.18 4.29 -17.66
CA ALA A 268 -3.06 3.99 -16.56
C ALA A 268 -3.15 2.46 -16.36
N THR A 269 -3.39 1.72 -17.46
CA THR A 269 -3.54 0.26 -17.44
C THR A 269 -2.27 -0.47 -16.94
N ALA A 270 -1.09 -0.02 -17.36
CA ALA A 270 0.15 -0.74 -17.11
C ALA A 270 0.94 -0.23 -15.91
N HIS A 271 0.82 1.04 -15.55
CA HIS A 271 1.71 1.66 -14.56
C HIS A 271 1.00 2.30 -13.37
N MET A 272 -0.31 2.57 -13.47
CA MET A 272 -1.13 3.12 -12.40
C MET A 272 -2.58 2.59 -12.47
N PRO A 273 -2.76 1.25 -12.31
CA PRO A 273 -4.06 0.62 -12.57
C PRO A 273 -5.17 1.10 -11.64
N ASP A 274 -4.86 1.59 -10.45
CA ASP A 274 -5.86 2.12 -9.51
C ASP A 274 -6.59 3.35 -10.06
N VAL A 275 -6.01 4.09 -10.99
CA VAL A 275 -6.72 5.16 -11.73
C VAL A 275 -7.95 4.62 -12.48
N ILE A 276 -7.91 3.35 -12.91
CA ILE A 276 -9.03 2.67 -13.61
C ILE A 276 -9.84 1.83 -12.61
N GLU A 277 -9.18 1.06 -11.73
CA GLU A 277 -9.81 0.11 -10.82
C GLU A 277 -10.57 0.81 -9.69
N MET A 278 -10.06 1.94 -9.22
CA MET A 278 -10.63 2.76 -8.15
C MET A 278 -10.80 4.21 -8.61
N PRO A 279 -11.50 4.53 -9.68
CA PRO A 279 -11.40 5.80 -10.41
C PRO A 279 -11.07 7.02 -9.53
N TYR A 280 -9.79 7.34 -9.39
CA TYR A 280 -9.29 8.54 -8.75
C TYR A 280 -8.42 9.35 -9.71
N ARG A 281 -8.13 10.57 -9.34
CA ARG A 281 -7.30 11.47 -10.13
C ARG A 281 -6.05 11.83 -9.35
N PRO A 282 -4.85 11.33 -9.75
CA PRO A 282 -3.61 11.79 -9.15
C PRO A 282 -3.37 13.27 -9.44
N ASP A 283 -2.74 13.98 -8.53
CA ASP A 283 -2.22 15.30 -8.79
C ASP A 283 -1.14 15.24 -9.86
N VAL A 284 -1.19 16.17 -10.83
CA VAL A 284 -0.28 16.22 -11.97
C VAL A 284 0.39 17.58 -12.03
N PHE A 285 1.71 17.57 -12.10
CA PHE A 285 2.52 18.77 -12.20
C PHE A 285 3.25 18.81 -13.55
N LEU A 286 3.23 19.97 -14.19
CA LEU A 286 4.06 20.26 -15.35
C LEU A 286 5.43 20.79 -14.88
N VAL A 287 6.51 20.18 -15.34
CA VAL A 287 7.87 20.69 -15.10
C VAL A 287 8.14 21.87 -16.03
N GLU A 288 8.50 22.99 -15.45
CA GLU A 288 8.85 24.22 -16.18
C GLU A 288 10.36 24.53 -16.06
N SER A 289 10.90 25.15 -17.08
CA SER A 289 12.34 25.39 -17.18
C SER A 289 12.83 26.74 -16.62
N SER A 290 11.96 27.55 -15.98
CA SER A 290 12.37 28.86 -15.45
C SER A 290 11.69 29.22 -14.13
N ALA A 291 12.51 29.63 -13.18
CA ALA A 291 12.13 30.10 -11.86
C ALA A 291 11.54 31.54 -11.94
N ASP A 292 10.24 31.67 -11.75
CA ASP A 292 9.68 32.88 -11.12
C ASP A 292 8.31 32.53 -10.56
N VAL A 293 8.18 32.65 -9.23
CA VAL A 293 7.00 32.32 -8.41
C VAL A 293 6.88 30.85 -8.06
N SER A 294 7.07 30.49 -6.80
CA SER A 294 6.98 29.12 -6.27
C SER A 294 5.52 28.61 -6.28
N PRO A 295 5.09 27.89 -7.33
CA PRO A 295 3.79 27.22 -7.33
C PRO A 295 3.79 26.02 -6.38
N PRO A 296 2.64 25.45 -6.05
CA PRO A 296 2.58 24.16 -5.35
C PRO A 296 3.46 23.13 -6.05
N GLN A 297 4.24 22.40 -5.27
CA GLN A 297 5.18 21.41 -5.79
C GLN A 297 4.71 20.00 -5.42
N PRO A 298 5.06 18.97 -6.22
CA PRO A 298 4.84 17.59 -5.81
C PRO A 298 5.62 17.28 -4.53
N ALA A 299 5.19 16.26 -3.79
CA ALA A 299 5.83 15.86 -2.54
C ALA A 299 7.32 15.50 -2.70
N VAL A 300 7.72 15.07 -3.91
CA VAL A 300 9.12 14.76 -4.28
C VAL A 300 9.54 15.60 -5.48
N THR A 301 10.54 16.46 -5.28
CA THR A 301 11.03 17.41 -6.28
C THR A 301 12.51 17.18 -6.61
N LEU A 302 12.92 17.59 -7.81
CA LEU A 302 14.33 17.66 -8.17
C LEU A 302 14.84 19.10 -8.09
N GLU A 303 16.06 19.29 -7.60
CA GLU A 303 16.69 20.62 -7.56
C GLU A 303 16.77 21.27 -8.95
N GLY A 304 16.48 22.56 -9.01
CA GLY A 304 16.52 23.34 -10.24
C GLY A 304 15.32 23.14 -11.16
N GLU A 305 14.33 22.38 -10.79
CA GLU A 305 13.07 22.28 -11.53
C GLU A 305 11.98 23.12 -10.87
N SER A 306 11.19 23.82 -11.71
CA SER A 306 9.94 24.48 -11.31
C SER A 306 8.76 23.59 -11.72
N TYR A 307 7.70 23.61 -10.93
CA TYR A 307 6.53 22.77 -11.14
C TYR A 307 5.25 23.62 -11.14
N CYS A 308 4.34 23.32 -12.04
CA CYS A 308 3.02 23.94 -12.08
C CYS A 308 1.95 22.85 -11.95
N LEU A 309 1.10 22.94 -10.92
CA LEU A 309 -0.02 22.02 -10.72
C LEU A 309 -1.03 22.16 -11.86
N ALA A 310 -1.42 21.07 -12.47
CA ALA A 310 -2.53 21.02 -13.41
C ALA A 310 -3.86 21.14 -12.68
N GLY A 311 -4.76 22.00 -13.17
CA GLY A 311 -6.11 22.16 -12.62
C GLY A 311 -7.06 21.03 -13.04
N ASP A 312 -8.01 20.71 -12.18
CA ASP A 312 -9.17 19.89 -12.55
C ASP A 312 -10.13 20.74 -13.40
N PRO A 313 -10.44 20.34 -14.66
CA PRO A 313 -11.34 21.11 -15.52
C PRO A 313 -12.79 21.17 -14.99
N THR A 314 -13.19 20.32 -14.06
CA THR A 314 -14.52 20.29 -13.46
C THR A 314 -14.65 21.20 -12.24
N HIS A 315 -13.53 21.61 -11.62
CA HIS A 315 -13.45 22.47 -10.44
C HIS A 315 -12.72 23.79 -10.75
N LEU A 316 -13.32 24.64 -11.56
CA LEU A 316 -12.80 25.98 -11.94
C LEU A 316 -12.64 26.99 -10.79
N GLN A 317 -12.81 26.57 -9.53
CA GLN A 317 -12.64 27.40 -8.33
C GLN A 317 -11.34 27.13 -7.55
N SER A 318 -10.41 26.37 -8.10
CA SER A 318 -9.07 26.19 -7.52
C SER A 318 -8.23 27.49 -7.60
N PRO A 319 -7.18 27.65 -6.75
CA PRO A 319 -6.38 28.90 -6.66
C PRO A 319 -5.63 29.32 -7.94
N ILE A 320 -5.85 28.63 -9.07
CA ILE A 320 -5.36 29.01 -10.40
C ILE A 320 -6.21 30.14 -11.05
N SER A 321 -7.11 30.76 -10.30
CA SER A 321 -8.08 31.78 -10.76
C SER A 321 -7.49 33.05 -11.43
N ASN A 322 -6.16 33.17 -11.53
CA ASN A 322 -5.48 34.30 -12.17
C ASN A 322 -4.90 33.99 -13.56
N ILE A 323 -5.08 32.76 -14.11
CA ILE A 323 -4.57 32.41 -15.44
C ILE A 323 -5.62 32.70 -16.50
N GLN A 324 -5.33 33.63 -17.41
CA GLN A 324 -6.25 34.14 -18.42
C GLN A 324 -6.70 33.12 -19.48
N SER A 325 -6.02 31.96 -19.60
CA SER A 325 -6.43 30.84 -20.44
C SER A 325 -5.82 29.53 -19.96
N LEU A 326 -6.66 28.53 -19.66
CA LEU A 326 -6.23 27.17 -19.37
C LEU A 326 -6.33 26.31 -20.64
N HIS A 327 -5.39 25.38 -20.80
CA HIS A 327 -5.34 24.42 -21.89
C HIS A 327 -5.64 23.03 -21.36
N THR A 328 -6.85 22.53 -21.61
CA THR A 328 -7.31 21.22 -21.14
C THR A 328 -6.90 20.12 -22.11
N TYR A 329 -6.32 19.05 -21.57
CA TYR A 329 -5.94 17.85 -22.30
C TYR A 329 -6.47 16.61 -21.61
N ARG A 330 -6.89 15.63 -22.38
CA ARG A 330 -7.05 14.26 -21.93
C ARG A 330 -5.71 13.56 -22.00
N LEU A 331 -5.22 13.13 -20.86
CA LEU A 331 -3.96 12.38 -20.73
C LEU A 331 -4.25 10.89 -20.92
N GLY A 332 -3.55 10.25 -21.86
CA GLY A 332 -3.69 8.83 -22.15
C GLY A 332 -2.35 8.12 -22.27
N GLY A 333 -2.39 6.80 -22.10
CA GLY A 333 -1.23 5.92 -22.26
C GLY A 333 -1.09 5.40 -23.70
N PRO A 334 0.00 4.65 -23.99
CA PRO A 334 0.31 4.15 -25.32
C PRO A 334 -0.28 2.75 -25.60
N THR A 335 -1.15 2.21 -24.75
CA THR A 335 -1.72 0.87 -24.97
C THR A 335 -2.89 0.88 -25.93
N CYS A 336 -3.28 -0.28 -26.46
CA CYS A 336 -4.44 -0.42 -27.34
C CYS A 336 -5.79 -0.43 -26.58
N LEU A 337 -5.78 -0.40 -25.24
CA LEU A 337 -7.01 -0.31 -24.47
C LEU A 337 -7.61 1.09 -24.63
N ALA A 338 -8.84 1.20 -25.16
CA ALA A 338 -9.52 2.48 -25.29
C ALA A 338 -9.69 3.23 -23.96
N GLY A 339 -9.77 2.51 -22.85
CA GLY A 339 -9.83 3.03 -21.48
C GLY A 339 -8.46 3.35 -20.85
N ASP A 340 -7.35 3.31 -21.59
CA ASP A 340 -6.03 3.72 -21.08
C ASP A 340 -5.94 5.26 -20.99
N VAL A 341 -6.80 5.82 -20.16
CA VAL A 341 -6.99 7.25 -19.92
C VAL A 341 -6.71 7.54 -18.45
N ILE A 342 -5.78 8.46 -18.19
CA ILE A 342 -5.44 8.89 -16.83
C ILE A 342 -6.48 9.90 -16.34
N GLY A 343 -6.83 10.87 -17.18
CA GLY A 343 -7.83 11.87 -16.86
C GLY A 343 -7.76 13.11 -17.75
N ASP A 344 -8.67 14.04 -17.50
CA ASP A 344 -8.66 15.36 -18.12
C ASP A 344 -8.03 16.35 -17.14
N TYR A 345 -7.04 17.13 -17.63
CA TYR A 345 -6.28 18.09 -16.83
C TYR A 345 -6.07 19.40 -17.59
N SER A 346 -6.09 20.50 -16.87
CA SER A 346 -5.88 21.85 -17.41
C SER A 346 -4.53 22.41 -17.01
N PHE A 347 -3.77 22.87 -17.99
CA PHE A 347 -2.41 23.39 -17.83
C PHE A 347 -2.36 24.90 -18.16
N PRO A 348 -1.42 25.66 -17.55
CA PRO A 348 -1.29 27.11 -17.77
C PRO A 348 -0.78 27.47 -19.17
N ARG A 349 -0.16 26.51 -19.87
CA ARG A 349 0.28 26.65 -21.27
C ARG A 349 -0.06 25.42 -22.10
N PRO A 350 -0.02 25.52 -23.41
CA PRO A 350 -0.11 24.33 -24.27
C PRO A 350 0.98 23.30 -23.94
N LEU A 351 0.58 22.01 -23.90
CA LEU A 351 1.53 20.90 -23.85
C LEU A 351 2.20 20.71 -25.21
N ALA A 352 3.48 20.35 -25.17
CA ALA A 352 4.29 20.01 -26.34
C ALA A 352 4.92 18.61 -26.18
N VAL A 353 5.24 17.99 -27.31
CA VAL A 353 6.04 16.74 -27.30
C VAL A 353 7.37 17.01 -26.62
N GLY A 354 7.69 16.18 -25.65
CA GLY A 354 8.89 16.31 -24.84
C GLY A 354 8.65 16.88 -23.43
N ASP A 355 7.53 17.55 -23.19
CA ASP A 355 7.18 18.03 -21.84
C ASP A 355 7.22 16.89 -20.83
N ILE A 356 7.61 17.22 -19.61
CA ILE A 356 7.66 16.28 -18.48
C ILE A 356 6.49 16.58 -17.55
N LEU A 357 5.68 15.57 -17.31
CA LEU A 357 4.62 15.58 -16.29
C LEU A 357 5.04 14.72 -15.11
N VAL A 358 4.68 15.16 -13.91
CA VAL A 358 4.97 14.46 -12.65
C VAL A 358 3.64 14.15 -11.97
N PHE A 359 3.36 12.86 -11.82
CA PHE A 359 2.22 12.36 -11.05
C PHE A 359 2.65 12.16 -9.62
N ASP A 360 1.94 12.80 -8.67
CA ASP A 360 2.28 12.70 -7.25
C ASP A 360 1.76 11.41 -6.62
N ASP A 361 2.37 11.06 -5.50
CA ASP A 361 1.98 9.93 -4.63
C ASP A 361 1.93 8.57 -5.33
N MET A 362 2.98 8.25 -6.12
CA MET A 362 3.07 7.04 -6.95
C MET A 362 4.01 5.95 -6.39
N ALA A 363 4.48 6.07 -5.13
CA ALA A 363 5.42 5.09 -4.57
C ALA A 363 4.73 3.84 -4.01
N HIS A 364 3.53 3.97 -3.46
CA HIS A 364 2.76 2.87 -2.90
C HIS A 364 1.74 2.33 -3.91
N TYR A 365 1.28 1.10 -3.73
CA TYR A 365 0.35 0.35 -4.59
C TYR A 365 0.64 0.48 -6.09
N THR A 366 0.69 1.68 -6.64
CA THR A 366 0.95 1.97 -8.06
C THR A 366 2.17 1.22 -8.59
N MET A 367 3.33 1.35 -7.93
CA MET A 367 4.58 0.72 -8.38
C MET A 367 4.53 -0.81 -8.27
N VAL A 368 3.89 -1.38 -7.25
CA VAL A 368 3.81 -2.84 -7.04
C VAL A 368 2.81 -3.53 -7.95
N LYS A 369 1.86 -2.80 -8.52
CA LYS A 369 0.82 -3.31 -9.42
C LYS A 369 1.17 -3.19 -10.92
N THR A 370 2.37 -2.75 -11.27
CA THR A 370 2.74 -2.51 -12.69
C THR A 370 2.74 -3.78 -13.53
N THR A 371 2.34 -3.64 -14.79
CA THR A 371 2.35 -4.70 -15.80
C THR A 371 3.08 -4.24 -17.07
N THR A 372 3.23 -5.15 -18.03
CA THR A 372 3.81 -4.87 -19.36
C THR A 372 2.81 -5.14 -20.48
N PHE A 373 1.54 -4.84 -20.25
CA PHE A 373 0.51 -4.98 -21.28
C PHE A 373 0.91 -4.23 -22.57
N ASN A 374 0.65 -4.82 -23.73
CA ASN A 374 1.11 -4.36 -25.05
C ASN A 374 2.64 -4.17 -25.20
N GLY A 375 3.44 -4.75 -24.33
CA GLY A 375 4.91 -4.56 -24.33
C GLY A 375 5.31 -3.15 -23.93
N VAL A 376 4.46 -2.39 -23.23
CA VAL A 376 4.81 -1.09 -22.68
C VAL A 376 5.90 -1.29 -21.63
N LYS A 377 6.97 -0.49 -21.74
CA LYS A 377 8.15 -0.62 -20.88
C LYS A 377 7.82 -0.17 -19.46
N HIS A 378 8.22 -0.97 -18.48
CA HIS A 378 8.17 -0.51 -17.09
C HIS A 378 9.00 0.77 -16.90
N PRO A 379 8.47 1.77 -16.16
CA PRO A 379 9.25 2.91 -15.75
C PRO A 379 10.42 2.47 -14.86
N PRO A 380 11.64 3.01 -15.08
CA PRO A 380 12.76 2.76 -14.16
C PRO A 380 12.40 3.21 -12.74
N ILE A 381 13.03 2.57 -11.74
CA ILE A 381 12.89 2.93 -10.33
C ILE A 381 14.18 3.60 -9.87
N ALA A 382 14.07 4.75 -9.22
CA ALA A 382 15.19 5.52 -8.69
C ALA A 382 14.90 6.00 -7.26
N LEU A 383 15.97 6.13 -6.48
CA LEU A 383 15.94 6.71 -5.14
C LEU A 383 16.53 8.12 -5.19
N LEU A 384 15.85 9.06 -4.55
CA LEU A 384 16.34 10.41 -4.31
C LEU A 384 16.96 10.46 -2.91
N HIS A 385 18.28 10.67 -2.87
CA HIS A 385 19.02 10.81 -1.63
C HIS A 385 18.88 12.23 -1.04
N PRO A 386 19.06 12.42 0.28
CA PRO A 386 18.97 13.75 0.92
C PRO A 386 19.94 14.79 0.37
N ASN A 387 21.02 14.38 -0.29
CA ASN A 387 22.00 15.26 -0.94
C ASN A 387 21.66 15.60 -2.41
N GLY A 388 20.44 15.32 -2.87
CA GLY A 388 19.98 15.55 -4.25
C GLY A 388 20.43 14.49 -5.27
N ARG A 389 21.26 13.52 -4.88
CA ARG A 389 21.70 12.44 -5.80
C ARG A 389 20.53 11.53 -6.15
N VAL A 390 20.28 11.34 -7.43
CA VAL A 390 19.34 10.36 -7.96
C VAL A 390 20.08 9.07 -8.29
N GLU A 391 19.69 7.97 -7.68
CA GLU A 391 20.23 6.64 -7.90
C GLU A 391 19.22 5.74 -8.59
N THR A 392 19.45 5.37 -9.84
CA THR A 392 18.59 4.38 -10.51
C THR A 392 18.90 2.99 -9.97
N VAL A 393 17.96 2.42 -9.23
CA VAL A 393 18.10 1.10 -8.58
C VAL A 393 17.57 -0.05 -9.44
N ARG A 394 16.67 0.24 -10.38
CA ARG A 394 16.18 -0.74 -11.36
C ARG A 394 15.92 -0.08 -12.71
N LYS A 395 16.44 -0.70 -13.76
CA LYS A 395 16.06 -0.49 -15.16
C LYS A 395 15.48 -1.77 -15.70
N PHE A 396 14.48 -1.64 -16.54
CA PHE A 396 13.83 -2.78 -17.18
C PHE A 396 14.20 -2.81 -18.67
N ASP A 397 14.40 -4.01 -19.21
CA ASP A 397 14.78 -4.23 -20.59
C ASP A 397 13.82 -5.21 -21.31
N TYR A 398 14.12 -5.54 -22.55
CA TYR A 398 13.32 -6.50 -23.33
C TYR A 398 13.32 -7.90 -22.72
N GLY A 399 14.39 -8.27 -22.01
CA GLY A 399 14.47 -9.56 -21.30
C GLY A 399 13.40 -9.68 -20.21
N ASP A 400 13.15 -8.62 -19.45
CA ASP A 400 12.11 -8.58 -18.41
C ASP A 400 10.71 -8.85 -19.02
N PHE A 401 10.42 -8.27 -20.18
CA PHE A 401 9.16 -8.51 -20.89
C PHE A 401 9.09 -9.93 -21.45
N ARG A 402 10.10 -10.33 -22.23
CA ARG A 402 10.13 -11.62 -22.92
C ARG A 402 10.07 -12.81 -21.96
N ASN A 403 10.92 -12.80 -20.92
CA ASN A 403 11.07 -13.94 -20.02
C ASN A 403 9.83 -14.15 -19.12
N ARG A 404 8.94 -13.18 -19.04
CA ARG A 404 7.64 -13.33 -18.38
C ARG A 404 6.64 -14.11 -19.22
N LEU A 405 6.82 -14.16 -20.51
CA LEU A 405 5.85 -14.74 -21.45
C LEU A 405 6.17 -16.20 -21.83
N SER A 406 7.43 -16.58 -21.76
CA SER A 406 7.85 -17.97 -22.08
C SER A 406 9.31 -18.24 -21.64
#